data_1550f846a60d07d466b267eb9516e652
#
_entry.id   1550f846a60d07d466b267eb9516e652
#
_cell.length_a   1.000
_cell.length_b   1.000
_cell.length_c   1.000
_cell.angle_alpha   90.00
_cell.angle_beta   90.00
_cell.angle_gamma   90.00
#
_symmetry.space_group_name_H-M   'P 1'
#
loop_
_entity.id
_entity.type
_entity.pdbx_description
1 polymer ?
#
loop_
_entity_poly.entity_id
_entity_poly.type
_entity_poly.pdbx_seq_one_letter_code
_entity_poly.pdbx_strand_id
1 'polypeptide(L)'
;MKHPFLLVWLTLIVLCGCTSSGKQKRHVIGLSQCMLDDAWREAMINDMRIEASNYDDVEIIIKDAQNNNETQIQQIRDLIRQKVDVLIISPYQSEPITAVAEEAYRAGIPTIITDRKVNTDQYTSFVGANNYEIGLAAGNYAAHYLPPNAIILEIWGLTQTSPAQERHKGFVDALREREDLSFRKIEGQWLVDTARME
;
A
#
# COMPACT_ATOMS: atom_id res chain seq x y z
N MET A 1 -64.79 -35.69 31.20
CA MET A 1 -64.55 -35.08 29.88
C MET A 1 -63.23 -34.30 30.00
N LYS A 2 -62.16 -34.84 29.39
CA LYS A 2 -60.76 -34.37 29.64
C LYS A 2 -60.35 -33.43 28.48
N HIS A 3 -59.78 -32.29 28.85
CA HIS A 3 -59.52 -31.16 28.01
C HIS A 3 -58.37 -31.41 26.96
N PRO A 4 -58.65 -31.57 25.68
CA PRO A 4 -57.61 -31.69 24.63
C PRO A 4 -57.03 -30.32 24.23
N PHE A 5 -57.51 -29.20 24.80
CA PHE A 5 -57.10 -27.84 24.35
C PHE A 5 -55.78 -27.35 25.01
N LEU A 6 -55.29 -28.01 26.06
CA LEU A 6 -54.06 -27.57 26.74
C LEU A 6 -52.77 -28.07 26.03
N LEU A 7 -52.88 -29.14 25.25
CA LEU A 7 -51.69 -29.70 24.52
C LEU A 7 -51.37 -29.00 23.25
N VAL A 8 -52.33 -28.29 22.60
CA VAL A 8 -52.10 -27.54 21.36
C VAL A 8 -51.38 -26.25 21.60
N TRP A 9 -51.49 -25.64 22.79
CA TRP A 9 -50.78 -24.40 23.12
C TRP A 9 -49.31 -24.62 23.49
N LEU A 10 -48.94 -25.82 23.93
CA LEU A 10 -47.53 -26.10 24.31
C LEU A 10 -46.66 -26.40 23.11
N THR A 11 -47.26 -26.84 21.99
CA THR A 11 -46.50 -27.12 20.74
C THR A 11 -46.23 -25.87 19.86
N LEU A 12 -46.97 -24.77 20.11
CA LEU A 12 -46.78 -23.53 19.33
C LEU A 12 -45.63 -22.66 19.85
N ILE A 13 -45.16 -22.89 21.08
CA ILE A 13 -44.09 -22.09 21.69
C ILE A 13 -42.69 -22.57 21.27
N VAL A 14 -42.55 -23.80 20.76
CA VAL A 14 -41.24 -24.36 20.40
C VAL A 14 -40.78 -23.95 19.01
N LEU A 15 -41.64 -23.36 18.13
CA LEU A 15 -41.31 -22.93 16.79
C LEU A 15 -40.82 -21.46 16.65
N CYS A 16 -40.81 -20.68 17.73
CA CYS A 16 -40.16 -19.36 17.81
C CYS A 16 -38.69 -19.45 18.25
N GLY A 17 -38.01 -20.55 17.94
CA GLY A 17 -36.58 -20.72 18.15
C GLY A 17 -35.79 -19.95 17.09
N CYS A 18 -35.44 -18.74 17.46
CA CYS A 18 -34.22 -17.97 17.08
C CYS A 18 -33.55 -18.38 15.79
N THR A 19 -33.96 -17.84 14.66
CA THR A 19 -33.01 -17.49 13.62
C THR A 19 -32.37 -16.15 14.03
N SER A 20 -31.55 -16.17 15.05
CA SER A 20 -30.49 -15.19 15.25
C SER A 20 -29.50 -15.47 14.10
N SER A 21 -29.78 -14.91 12.93
CA SER A 21 -28.77 -14.67 11.92
C SER A 21 -27.79 -13.70 12.57
N GLY A 22 -26.85 -14.24 13.34
CA GLY A 22 -25.71 -13.48 13.82
C GLY A 22 -25.07 -12.91 12.58
N LYS A 23 -25.13 -11.58 12.41
CA LYS A 23 -24.32 -10.91 11.40
C LYS A 23 -22.89 -11.37 11.65
N GLN A 24 -22.35 -12.22 10.78
CA GLN A 24 -20.96 -12.62 10.83
C GLN A 24 -20.15 -11.33 10.85
N LYS A 25 -19.29 -11.18 11.86
CA LYS A 25 -18.48 -9.97 12.02
C LYS A 25 -17.61 -9.88 10.77
N ARG A 26 -17.80 -8.86 9.95
CA ARG A 26 -16.94 -8.60 8.80
C ARG A 26 -15.64 -7.97 9.28
N HIS A 27 -14.55 -8.45 8.76
CA HIS A 27 -13.24 -7.82 8.90
C HIS A 27 -13.07 -6.78 7.82
N VAL A 28 -12.79 -5.54 8.21
CA VAL A 28 -12.66 -4.41 7.28
C VAL A 28 -11.19 -4.07 7.09
N ILE A 29 -10.72 -4.19 5.86
CA ILE A 29 -9.38 -3.76 5.45
C ILE A 29 -9.52 -2.41 4.77
N GLY A 30 -8.89 -1.37 5.32
CA GLY A 30 -8.76 -0.06 4.68
C GLY A 30 -7.48 -0.01 3.83
N LEU A 31 -7.58 0.39 2.57
CA LEU A 31 -6.43 0.66 1.72
C LEU A 31 -6.44 2.14 1.33
N SER A 32 -5.38 2.88 1.70
CA SER A 32 -5.10 4.21 1.20
C SER A 32 -3.99 4.14 0.16
N GLN A 33 -4.37 4.31 -1.10
CA GLN A 33 -3.49 4.25 -2.25
C GLN A 33 -3.15 5.67 -2.73
N CYS A 34 -1.89 5.93 -3.03
CA CYS A 34 -1.45 7.26 -3.49
C CYS A 34 -2.10 7.69 -4.81
N MET A 35 -2.35 6.75 -5.73
CA MET A 35 -2.99 6.95 -7.03
C MET A 35 -3.48 5.61 -7.58
N LEU A 36 -4.41 5.64 -8.54
CA LEU A 36 -4.96 4.46 -9.20
C LEU A 36 -4.75 4.45 -10.72
N ASP A 37 -4.11 5.45 -11.28
CA ASP A 37 -4.04 5.72 -12.72
C ASP A 37 -2.81 5.11 -13.42
N ASP A 38 -2.11 4.16 -12.78
CA ASP A 38 -1.05 3.38 -13.42
C ASP A 38 -1.34 1.87 -13.43
N ALA A 39 -0.90 1.19 -14.50
CA ALA A 39 -1.17 -0.23 -14.73
C ALA A 39 -0.62 -1.15 -13.62
N TRP A 40 0.49 -0.77 -12.97
CA TRP A 40 1.07 -1.55 -11.89
C TRP A 40 0.18 -1.53 -10.64
N ARG A 41 -0.34 -0.34 -10.28
CA ARG A 41 -1.24 -0.17 -9.13
C ARG A 41 -2.60 -0.77 -9.39
N GLU A 42 -3.10 -0.67 -10.62
CA GLU A 42 -4.33 -1.33 -11.03
C GLU A 42 -4.21 -2.86 -10.85
N ALA A 43 -3.11 -3.47 -11.31
CA ALA A 43 -2.86 -4.90 -11.11
C ALA A 43 -2.80 -5.26 -9.61
N MET A 44 -2.04 -4.52 -8.80
CA MET A 44 -1.93 -4.75 -7.36
C MET A 44 -3.31 -4.70 -6.66
N ILE A 45 -4.16 -3.74 -7.01
CA ILE A 45 -5.50 -3.61 -6.43
C ILE A 45 -6.42 -4.74 -6.88
N ASN A 46 -6.33 -5.14 -8.14
CA ASN A 46 -7.09 -6.26 -8.65
C ASN A 46 -6.73 -7.56 -7.92
N ASP A 47 -5.44 -7.81 -7.69
CA ASP A 47 -4.98 -8.96 -6.92
C ASP A 47 -5.49 -8.91 -5.46
N MET A 48 -5.45 -7.75 -4.81
CA MET A 48 -6.01 -7.57 -3.47
C MET A 48 -7.52 -7.82 -3.43
N ARG A 49 -8.27 -7.39 -4.44
CA ARG A 49 -9.72 -7.65 -4.54
C ARG A 49 -10.03 -9.12 -4.76
N ILE A 50 -9.25 -9.77 -5.64
CA ILE A 50 -9.38 -11.20 -5.91
C ILE A 50 -9.13 -11.99 -4.63
N GLU A 51 -8.03 -11.68 -3.92
CA GLU A 51 -7.73 -12.36 -2.66
C GLU A 51 -8.81 -12.11 -1.60
N ALA A 52 -9.26 -10.88 -1.41
CA ALA A 52 -10.33 -10.56 -0.46
C ALA A 52 -11.63 -11.29 -0.80
N SER A 53 -11.93 -11.53 -2.08
CA SER A 53 -13.15 -12.24 -2.52
C SER A 53 -13.17 -13.73 -2.15
N ASN A 54 -12.03 -14.30 -1.74
CA ASN A 54 -11.94 -15.68 -1.26
C ASN A 54 -12.46 -15.84 0.19
N TYR A 55 -12.79 -14.73 0.87
CA TYR A 55 -13.23 -14.71 2.26
C TYR A 55 -14.57 -13.98 2.39
N ASP A 56 -15.63 -14.71 2.78
CA ASP A 56 -16.99 -14.15 2.87
C ASP A 56 -17.15 -13.07 3.96
N ASP A 57 -16.24 -13.04 4.93
CA ASP A 57 -16.23 -12.15 6.07
C ASP A 57 -15.23 -10.99 5.96
N VAL A 58 -14.57 -10.82 4.79
CA VAL A 58 -13.64 -9.73 4.52
C VAL A 58 -14.28 -8.68 3.60
N GLU A 59 -14.10 -7.42 3.97
CA GLU A 59 -14.45 -6.25 3.15
C GLU A 59 -13.22 -5.38 2.97
N ILE A 60 -12.95 -4.93 1.73
CA ILE A 60 -11.86 -4.00 1.45
C ILE A 60 -12.41 -2.63 1.02
N ILE A 61 -12.01 -1.57 1.73
CA ILE A 61 -12.31 -0.17 1.41
C ILE A 61 -11.08 0.46 0.77
N ILE A 62 -11.18 0.82 -0.50
CA ILE A 62 -10.07 1.42 -1.26
C ILE A 62 -10.30 2.92 -1.40
N LYS A 63 -9.29 3.71 -1.04
CA LYS A 63 -9.25 5.16 -1.19
C LYS A 63 -8.13 5.54 -2.15
N ASP A 64 -8.46 6.39 -3.11
CA ASP A 64 -7.53 6.98 -4.07
C ASP A 64 -7.16 8.39 -3.65
N ALA A 65 -5.89 8.64 -3.36
CA ALA A 65 -5.41 9.96 -2.96
C ALA A 65 -5.10 10.89 -4.15
N GLN A 66 -5.14 10.39 -5.38
CA GLN A 66 -4.95 11.18 -6.60
C GLN A 66 -3.66 12.01 -6.58
N ASN A 67 -2.56 11.41 -6.13
CA ASN A 67 -1.25 12.06 -5.98
C ASN A 67 -1.27 13.32 -5.09
N ASN A 68 -2.10 13.33 -4.05
CA ASN A 68 -2.22 14.46 -3.14
C ASN A 68 -2.05 14.02 -1.69
N ASN A 69 -1.02 14.55 -1.01
CA ASN A 69 -0.70 14.21 0.37
C ASN A 69 -1.84 14.59 1.34
N GLU A 70 -2.43 15.77 1.17
CA GLU A 70 -3.51 16.25 2.04
C GLU A 70 -4.73 15.34 1.95
N THR A 71 -5.12 14.99 0.72
CA THR A 71 -6.19 14.02 0.45
C THR A 71 -5.88 12.68 1.10
N GLN A 72 -4.63 12.19 0.96
CA GLN A 72 -4.23 10.92 1.55
C GLN A 72 -4.30 10.94 3.08
N ILE A 73 -3.81 12.00 3.71
CA ILE A 73 -3.86 12.19 5.16
C ILE A 73 -5.31 12.15 5.66
N GLN A 74 -6.23 12.88 5.00
CA GLN A 74 -7.64 12.88 5.38
C GLN A 74 -8.28 11.51 5.23
N GLN A 75 -8.00 10.81 4.13
CA GLN A 75 -8.50 9.46 3.88
C GLN A 75 -8.01 8.45 4.93
N ILE A 76 -6.74 8.51 5.32
CA ILE A 76 -6.18 7.65 6.38
C ILE A 76 -6.88 7.94 7.72
N ARG A 77 -7.05 9.22 8.08
CA ARG A 77 -7.80 9.60 9.28
C ARG A 77 -9.26 9.14 9.26
N ASP A 78 -9.91 9.17 8.08
CA ASP A 78 -11.26 8.63 7.92
C ASP A 78 -11.30 7.12 8.18
N LEU A 79 -10.33 6.35 7.68
CA LEU A 79 -10.22 4.91 7.93
C LEU A 79 -9.95 4.62 9.42
N ILE A 80 -9.10 5.42 10.08
CA ILE A 80 -8.88 5.34 11.53
C ILE A 80 -10.19 5.57 12.30
N ARG A 81 -10.96 6.62 11.96
CA ARG A 81 -12.25 6.90 12.59
C ARG A 81 -13.29 5.79 12.37
N GLN A 82 -13.26 5.15 11.20
CA GLN A 82 -14.10 3.99 10.89
C GLN A 82 -13.68 2.73 11.66
N LYS A 83 -12.52 2.73 12.32
CA LYS A 83 -11.96 1.62 13.08
C LYS A 83 -11.82 0.36 12.21
N VAL A 84 -11.20 0.51 11.04
CA VAL A 84 -10.87 -0.64 10.19
C VAL A 84 -10.01 -1.64 10.97
N ASP A 85 -10.17 -2.94 10.70
CA ASP A 85 -9.42 -4.00 11.41
C ASP A 85 -7.95 -4.07 10.97
N VAL A 86 -7.65 -3.64 9.74
CA VAL A 86 -6.29 -3.50 9.18
C VAL A 86 -6.25 -2.27 8.29
N LEU A 87 -5.16 -1.53 8.32
CA LEU A 87 -4.91 -0.40 7.44
C LEU A 87 -3.67 -0.66 6.57
N ILE A 88 -3.85 -0.60 5.26
CA ILE A 88 -2.76 -0.68 4.28
C ILE A 88 -2.56 0.72 3.70
N ILE A 89 -1.32 1.20 3.71
CA ILE A 89 -0.95 2.52 3.18
C ILE A 89 0.13 2.35 2.12
N SER A 90 -0.15 2.82 0.89
CA SER A 90 0.84 3.04 -0.16
C SER A 90 1.11 4.55 -0.25
N PRO A 91 2.18 5.09 0.39
CA PRO A 91 2.37 6.52 0.54
C PRO A 91 2.59 7.23 -0.79
N TYR A 92 2.02 8.43 -0.96
CA TYR A 92 2.39 9.29 -2.09
C TYR A 92 3.82 9.81 -1.92
N GLN A 93 4.11 10.43 -0.80
CA GLN A 93 5.46 10.86 -0.41
C GLN A 93 5.76 10.39 1.02
N SER A 94 7.01 10.05 1.30
CA SER A 94 7.40 9.47 2.58
C SER A 94 7.14 10.43 3.75
N GLU A 95 7.69 11.64 3.69
CA GLU A 95 7.66 12.60 4.79
C GLU A 95 6.24 13.04 5.20
N PRO A 96 5.36 13.52 4.29
CA PRO A 96 4.03 13.99 4.68
C PRO A 96 3.13 12.90 5.27
N ILE A 97 3.32 11.64 4.86
CA ILE A 97 2.45 10.52 5.29
C ILE A 97 2.97 9.86 6.58
N THR A 98 4.20 10.14 6.99
CA THR A 98 4.80 9.53 8.19
C THR A 98 3.94 9.76 9.44
N ALA A 99 3.57 11.00 9.75
CA ALA A 99 2.84 11.32 10.97
C ALA A 99 1.48 10.63 11.05
N VAL A 100 0.73 10.55 9.94
CA VAL A 100 -0.60 9.91 9.93
C VAL A 100 -0.50 8.39 9.94
N ALA A 101 0.57 7.80 9.42
CA ALA A 101 0.85 6.37 9.55
C ALA A 101 1.12 5.99 11.03
N GLU A 102 1.91 6.81 11.74
CA GLU A 102 2.11 6.66 13.18
C GLU A 102 0.82 6.86 13.99
N GLU A 103 -0.04 7.79 13.57
CA GLU A 103 -1.35 8.01 14.18
C GLU A 103 -2.19 6.74 14.12
N ALA A 104 -2.23 6.05 12.98
CA ALA A 104 -2.92 4.77 12.81
C ALA A 104 -2.35 3.67 13.70
N TYR A 105 -1.02 3.52 13.71
CA TYR A 105 -0.32 2.52 14.53
C TYR A 105 -0.57 2.74 16.03
N ARG A 106 -0.48 4.00 16.49
CA ARG A 106 -0.77 4.36 17.89
C ARG A 106 -2.24 4.19 18.29
N ALA A 107 -3.15 4.27 17.31
CA ALA A 107 -4.56 3.94 17.52
C ALA A 107 -4.81 2.42 17.68
N GLY A 108 -3.77 1.59 17.61
CA GLY A 108 -3.85 0.13 17.75
C GLY A 108 -4.34 -0.58 16.49
N ILE A 109 -4.39 0.09 15.35
CA ILE A 109 -4.75 -0.52 14.07
C ILE A 109 -3.50 -1.16 13.46
N PRO A 110 -3.49 -2.47 13.16
CA PRO A 110 -2.44 -3.10 12.39
C PRO A 110 -2.20 -2.33 11.08
N THR A 111 -1.05 -1.67 10.97
CA THR A 111 -0.72 -0.78 9.85
C THR A 111 0.35 -1.41 8.97
N ILE A 112 0.02 -1.64 7.71
CA ILE A 112 0.92 -2.20 6.72
C ILE A 112 1.31 -1.10 5.75
N ILE A 113 2.61 -0.83 5.62
CA ILE A 113 3.15 0.07 4.62
C ILE A 113 3.53 -0.74 3.38
N THR A 114 3.11 -0.30 2.19
CA THR A 114 3.39 -1.04 0.96
C THR A 114 4.02 -0.17 -0.13
N ASP A 115 4.85 -0.78 -0.99
CA ASP A 115 5.57 -0.18 -2.12
C ASP A 115 6.58 0.90 -1.68
N ARG A 116 6.11 2.00 -1.13
CA ARG A 116 6.91 3.13 -0.68
C ARG A 116 6.97 3.18 0.84
N LYS A 117 8.12 3.55 1.40
CA LYS A 117 8.32 3.65 2.85
C LYS A 117 7.85 5.01 3.38
N VAL A 118 7.58 5.04 4.67
CA VAL A 118 7.48 6.23 5.50
C VAL A 118 8.76 6.39 6.34
N ASN A 119 8.97 7.56 6.97
CA ASN A 119 10.20 7.86 7.73
C ASN A 119 10.07 7.51 9.21
N THR A 120 9.51 6.33 9.51
CA THR A 120 9.33 5.81 10.87
C THR A 120 9.31 4.30 10.85
N ASP A 121 9.56 3.67 11.99
CA ASP A 121 9.40 2.23 12.20
C ASP A 121 8.09 1.90 12.97
N GLN A 122 7.22 2.91 13.23
CA GLN A 122 5.94 2.72 13.88
C GLN A 122 4.88 2.25 12.89
N TYR A 123 4.98 1.01 12.49
CA TYR A 123 3.99 0.26 11.69
C TYR A 123 4.16 -1.24 11.96
N THR A 124 3.18 -2.04 11.56
CA THR A 124 3.17 -3.49 11.83
C THR A 124 4.10 -4.24 10.87
N SER A 125 4.07 -3.89 9.58
CA SER A 125 4.87 -4.54 8.55
C SER A 125 5.08 -3.63 7.34
N PHE A 126 6.18 -3.87 6.62
CA PHE A 126 6.44 -3.30 5.30
C PHE A 126 6.42 -4.41 4.25
N VAL A 127 5.71 -4.16 3.15
CA VAL A 127 5.65 -5.06 1.99
C VAL A 127 6.12 -4.28 0.76
N GLY A 128 7.29 -4.61 0.26
CA GLY A 128 7.89 -3.93 -0.88
C GLY A 128 9.25 -4.49 -1.26
N ALA A 129 9.83 -3.96 -2.34
CA ALA A 129 11.14 -4.36 -2.81
C ALA A 129 12.26 -3.70 -1.98
N ASN A 130 13.42 -4.35 -1.91
CA ASN A 130 14.66 -3.70 -1.47
C ASN A 130 15.21 -2.84 -2.62
N ASN A 131 14.79 -1.58 -2.66
CA ASN A 131 15.13 -0.67 -3.73
C ASN A 131 16.62 -0.31 -3.77
N TYR A 132 17.29 -0.32 -2.63
CA TYR A 132 18.73 -0.13 -2.57
C TYR A 132 19.48 -1.25 -3.32
N GLU A 133 19.12 -2.51 -3.07
CA GLU A 133 19.72 -3.67 -3.74
C GLU A 133 19.43 -3.67 -5.26
N ILE A 134 18.26 -3.20 -5.67
CA ILE A 134 17.94 -3.03 -7.10
C ILE A 134 18.89 -2.02 -7.73
N GLY A 135 19.09 -0.87 -7.07
CA GLY A 135 20.04 0.15 -7.53
C GLY A 135 21.47 -0.38 -7.57
N LEU A 136 21.91 -1.06 -6.50
CA LEU A 136 23.23 -1.66 -6.39
C LEU A 136 23.51 -2.67 -7.53
N ALA A 137 22.55 -3.54 -7.82
CA ALA A 137 22.68 -4.51 -8.91
C ALA A 137 22.80 -3.82 -10.27
N ALA A 138 21.99 -2.80 -10.54
CA ALA A 138 22.06 -2.02 -11.77
C ALA A 138 23.41 -1.27 -11.90
N GLY A 139 23.88 -0.68 -10.81
CA GLY A 139 25.18 0.00 -10.76
C GLY A 139 26.36 -0.95 -10.98
N ASN A 140 26.35 -2.13 -10.36
CA ASN A 140 27.38 -3.16 -10.58
C ASN A 140 27.41 -3.62 -12.04
N TYR A 141 26.25 -3.78 -12.66
CA TYR A 141 26.15 -4.09 -14.08
C TYR A 141 26.77 -2.96 -14.94
N ALA A 142 26.41 -1.71 -14.66
CA ALA A 142 26.94 -0.54 -15.33
C ALA A 142 28.46 -0.42 -15.15
N ALA A 143 28.98 -0.63 -13.92
CA ALA A 143 30.42 -0.60 -13.63
C ALA A 143 31.21 -1.59 -14.50
N HIS A 144 30.64 -2.74 -14.74
CA HIS A 144 31.30 -3.80 -15.52
C HIS A 144 31.28 -3.58 -17.04
N TYR A 145 30.16 -3.07 -17.56
CA TYR A 145 29.95 -3.02 -19.02
C TYR A 145 30.17 -1.65 -19.67
N LEU A 146 30.14 -0.55 -18.88
CA LEU A 146 30.30 0.77 -19.45
C LEU A 146 31.78 1.07 -19.81
N PRO A 147 32.03 1.62 -21.00
CA PRO A 147 33.36 2.08 -21.38
C PRO A 147 33.82 3.26 -20.52
N PRO A 148 35.14 3.54 -20.48
CA PRO A 148 35.65 4.75 -19.81
C PRO A 148 35.00 6.04 -20.34
N ASN A 149 34.75 7.00 -19.44
CA ASN A 149 34.16 8.30 -19.75
C ASN A 149 32.73 8.24 -20.30
N ALA A 150 31.98 7.15 -20.04
CA ALA A 150 30.58 7.04 -20.46
C ALA A 150 29.70 8.07 -19.74
N ILE A 151 28.64 8.50 -20.43
CA ILE A 151 27.58 9.34 -19.87
C ILE A 151 26.38 8.47 -19.54
N ILE A 152 25.94 8.52 -18.30
CA ILE A 152 24.76 7.80 -17.83
C ILE A 152 23.58 8.77 -17.75
N LEU A 153 22.48 8.44 -18.45
CA LEU A 153 21.20 9.12 -18.26
C LEU A 153 20.36 8.33 -17.26
N GLU A 154 20.10 8.93 -16.09
CA GLU A 154 19.27 8.37 -15.06
C GLU A 154 17.86 8.96 -15.12
N ILE A 155 16.87 8.14 -15.46
CA ILE A 155 15.46 8.54 -15.49
C ILE A 155 14.85 8.20 -14.14
N TRP A 156 14.61 9.23 -13.33
CA TRP A 156 14.04 9.08 -12.00
C TRP A 156 12.52 8.95 -12.04
N GLY A 157 11.98 8.31 -10.99
CA GLY A 157 10.58 8.48 -10.63
C GLY A 157 10.34 9.79 -9.88
N LEU A 158 9.35 9.81 -8.98
CA LEU A 158 9.15 10.94 -8.05
C LEU A 158 10.30 10.99 -7.04
N THR A 159 11.03 12.08 -7.01
CA THR A 159 12.25 12.25 -6.19
C THR A 159 11.99 12.19 -4.68
N GLN A 160 10.78 12.49 -4.22
CA GLN A 160 10.38 12.44 -2.81
C GLN A 160 9.88 11.06 -2.37
N THR A 161 10.08 10.01 -3.18
CA THR A 161 9.68 8.65 -2.86
C THR A 161 10.88 7.78 -2.51
N SER A 162 10.72 6.89 -1.53
CA SER A 162 11.78 5.98 -1.11
C SER A 162 12.33 5.11 -2.24
N PRO A 163 11.53 4.56 -3.19
CA PRO A 163 12.07 3.77 -4.29
C PRO A 163 13.04 4.55 -5.18
N ALA A 164 12.73 5.82 -5.49
CA ALA A 164 13.61 6.65 -6.32
C ALA A 164 14.94 6.93 -5.60
N GLN A 165 14.87 7.34 -4.34
CA GLN A 165 16.04 7.68 -3.53
C GLN A 165 16.94 6.45 -3.26
N GLU A 166 16.34 5.33 -2.87
CA GLU A 166 17.08 4.12 -2.54
C GLU A 166 17.73 3.50 -3.79
N ARG A 167 17.03 3.46 -4.93
CA ARG A 167 17.61 2.97 -6.20
C ARG A 167 18.79 3.83 -6.64
N HIS A 168 18.63 5.15 -6.60
CA HIS A 168 19.73 6.06 -6.91
C HIS A 168 20.91 5.84 -5.98
N LYS A 169 20.67 5.78 -4.67
CA LYS A 169 21.73 5.57 -3.69
C LYS A 169 22.50 4.28 -3.97
N GLY A 170 21.81 3.15 -4.14
CA GLY A 170 22.46 1.87 -4.45
C GLY A 170 23.25 1.92 -5.75
N PHE A 171 22.70 2.58 -6.79
CA PHE A 171 23.35 2.74 -8.07
C PHE A 171 24.66 3.54 -7.97
N VAL A 172 24.65 4.69 -7.30
CA VAL A 172 25.83 5.52 -7.10
C VAL A 172 26.86 4.83 -6.20
N ASP A 173 26.43 4.15 -5.13
CA ASP A 173 27.33 3.41 -4.25
C ASP A 173 28.11 2.31 -4.99
N ALA A 174 27.47 1.64 -5.97
CA ALA A 174 28.12 0.64 -6.82
C ALA A 174 29.15 1.24 -7.78
N LEU A 175 28.97 2.49 -8.19
CA LEU A 175 29.83 3.19 -9.16
C LEU A 175 30.88 4.10 -8.54
N ARG A 176 31.02 4.10 -7.21
CA ARG A 176 31.91 5.04 -6.49
C ARG A 176 33.39 4.99 -6.92
N GLU A 177 33.85 3.86 -7.46
CA GLU A 177 35.22 3.67 -7.96
C GLU A 177 35.37 4.03 -9.45
N ARG A 178 34.25 4.37 -10.12
CA ARG A 178 34.19 4.76 -11.51
C ARG A 178 34.07 6.29 -11.65
N GLU A 179 35.08 7.02 -11.16
CA GLU A 179 35.15 8.51 -11.21
C GLU A 179 35.16 9.06 -12.64
N ASP A 180 35.44 8.20 -13.62
CA ASP A 180 35.42 8.52 -15.04
C ASP A 180 34.03 8.71 -15.61
N LEU A 181 32.98 8.23 -14.93
CA LEU A 181 31.60 8.28 -15.42
C LEU A 181 30.95 9.63 -15.09
N SER A 182 30.10 10.10 -15.97
CA SER A 182 29.29 11.30 -15.73
C SER A 182 27.81 10.98 -15.76
N PHE A 183 27.03 11.77 -14.97
CA PHE A 183 25.61 11.54 -14.80
C PHE A 183 24.79 12.70 -15.33
N ARG A 184 23.71 12.38 -16.01
CA ARG A 184 22.59 13.28 -16.30
C ARG A 184 21.34 12.73 -15.68
N LYS A 185 20.54 13.58 -15.04
CA LYS A 185 19.30 13.20 -14.38
C LYS A 185 18.12 13.89 -15.05
N ILE A 186 17.05 13.14 -15.27
CA ILE A 186 15.73 13.67 -15.64
C ILE A 186 14.65 13.07 -14.72
N GLU A 187 13.52 13.76 -14.57
CA GLU A 187 12.42 13.32 -13.70
C GLU A 187 11.24 12.82 -14.53
N GLY A 188 11.12 11.49 -14.64
CA GLY A 188 9.99 10.85 -15.32
C GLY A 188 8.72 10.70 -14.47
N GLN A 189 8.77 11.01 -13.17
CA GLN A 189 7.63 11.00 -12.24
C GLN A 189 6.83 9.69 -12.19
N TRP A 190 7.42 8.57 -12.59
CA TRP A 190 6.79 7.26 -12.80
C TRP A 190 5.81 7.24 -14.00
N LEU A 191 5.80 8.27 -14.84
CA LEU A 191 4.91 8.42 -15.99
C LEU A 191 5.71 8.33 -17.29
N VAL A 192 5.23 7.51 -18.24
CA VAL A 192 5.88 7.31 -19.53
C VAL A 192 5.93 8.61 -20.35
N ASP A 193 4.83 9.37 -20.35
CA ASP A 193 4.74 10.59 -21.15
C ASP A 193 5.63 11.69 -20.58
N THR A 194 5.73 11.84 -19.26
CA THR A 194 6.67 12.78 -18.63
C THR A 194 8.11 12.43 -18.99
N ALA A 195 8.48 11.15 -18.87
CA ALA A 195 9.84 10.70 -19.20
C ALA A 195 10.22 10.85 -20.69
N ARG A 196 9.24 10.97 -21.60
CA ARG A 196 9.46 11.21 -23.03
C ARG A 196 9.62 12.68 -23.40
N MET A 197 9.07 13.58 -22.57
CA MET A 197 9.08 15.03 -22.83
C MET A 197 10.35 15.71 -22.31
N GLU A 198 11.04 15.09 -21.36
CA GLU A 198 12.33 15.53 -20.79
C GLU A 198 13.53 15.10 -21.67
#